data_bb33a2abd37aa3ee338dd4b333e2e464
#
_entry.id   bb33a2abd37aa3ee338dd4b333e2e464
#
_cell.length_a   1.000
_cell.length_b   1.000
_cell.length_c   1.000
_cell.angle_alpha   90.00
_cell.angle_beta   90.00
_cell.angle_gamma   90.00
#
_symmetry.space_group_name_H-M   'P 1'
#
loop_
_entity.id
_entity.type
_entity.pdbx_description
1 polymer ?
#
loop_
_entity_poly.entity_id
_entity_poly.type
_entity_poly.pdbx_seq_one_letter_code
_entity_poly.pdbx_strand_id
1 'polypeptide(L)'
;MRAVALVAAFLAAACATQPAAPRGAPELGVEFTWKDVPPCSNVSPRIIVRDAPAGTARFRVELVDVDSAISRHGGGEVAATPGGVIPAGALKSYRGPCPAQQPITYEMRVQALDASGRVLARGTERLTYTPVRLRR
;
A
#
# COMPACT_ATOMS: atom_id res chain seq x y z
N MET A 1 53.86 9.56 -31.58
CA MET A 1 53.27 9.50 -30.23
C MET A 1 51.77 9.84 -30.35
N ARG A 2 50.92 8.84 -30.24
CA ARG A 2 49.45 9.00 -30.30
C ARG A 2 48.88 8.98 -28.88
N ALA A 3 48.30 10.10 -28.46
CA ALA A 3 47.61 10.21 -27.16
C ALA A 3 46.22 9.58 -27.27
N VAL A 4 45.96 8.56 -26.45
CA VAL A 4 44.64 7.95 -26.30
C VAL A 4 43.92 8.68 -25.16
N ALA A 5 42.87 9.41 -25.50
CA ALA A 5 42.00 10.04 -24.49
C ALA A 5 40.96 9.03 -23.98
N LEU A 6 41.05 8.66 -22.72
CA LEU A 6 40.05 7.87 -21.99
C LEU A 6 38.86 8.78 -21.63
N VAL A 7 37.72 8.53 -22.26
CA VAL A 7 36.44 9.14 -21.88
C VAL A 7 35.81 8.29 -20.78
N ALA A 8 35.83 8.80 -19.55
CA ALA A 8 35.12 8.18 -18.42
C ALA A 8 33.63 8.56 -18.51
N ALA A 9 32.78 7.59 -18.82
CA ALA A 9 31.34 7.76 -18.78
C ALA A 9 30.85 7.65 -17.33
N PHE A 10 30.41 8.78 -16.76
CA PHE A 10 29.70 8.80 -15.48
C PHE A 10 28.25 8.34 -15.69
N LEU A 11 27.92 7.13 -15.21
CA LEU A 11 26.54 6.71 -15.06
C LEU A 11 25.95 7.43 -13.83
N ALA A 12 25.17 8.47 -14.07
CA ALA A 12 24.34 9.08 -13.04
C ALA A 12 23.16 8.13 -12.74
N ALA A 13 23.19 7.48 -11.58
CA ALA A 13 22.04 6.75 -11.07
C ALA A 13 20.95 7.78 -10.69
N ALA A 14 19.96 7.93 -11.56
CA ALA A 14 18.77 8.71 -11.28
C ALA A 14 17.94 7.97 -10.23
N CYS A 15 18.01 8.42 -8.96
CA CYS A 15 17.00 8.08 -7.96
C CYS A 15 15.66 8.61 -8.46
N ALA A 16 14.81 7.74 -8.97
CA ALA A 16 13.45 8.09 -9.37
C ALA A 16 12.65 8.45 -8.12
N THR A 17 12.64 9.73 -7.76
CA THR A 17 11.74 10.28 -6.75
C THR A 17 10.34 10.19 -7.32
N GLN A 18 9.48 9.35 -6.74
CA GLN A 18 8.08 9.29 -7.15
C GLN A 18 7.45 10.67 -6.98
N PRO A 19 6.81 11.23 -8.00
CA PRO A 19 6.18 12.53 -7.89
C PRO A 19 5.11 12.50 -6.79
N ALA A 20 5.19 13.46 -5.86
CA ALA A 20 4.16 13.65 -4.85
C ALA A 20 2.83 13.95 -5.55
N ALA A 21 1.72 13.43 -4.98
CA ALA A 21 0.39 13.81 -5.49
C ALA A 21 0.24 15.34 -5.47
N PRO A 22 -0.44 15.93 -6.46
CA PRO A 22 -0.67 17.37 -6.50
C PRO A 22 -1.33 17.83 -5.19
N ARG A 23 -0.94 19.02 -4.70
CA ARG A 23 -1.64 19.63 -3.56
C ARG A 23 -3.10 19.83 -3.94
N GLY A 24 -4.02 19.31 -3.13
CA GLY A 24 -5.46 19.35 -3.43
C GLY A 24 -5.97 18.16 -4.25
N ALA A 25 -5.17 17.09 -4.43
CA ALA A 25 -5.69 15.84 -4.97
C ALA A 25 -6.84 15.32 -4.08
N PRO A 26 -7.92 14.77 -4.68
CA PRO A 26 -9.02 14.22 -3.91
C PRO A 26 -8.53 13.10 -2.98
N GLU A 27 -9.10 13.06 -1.79
CA GLU A 27 -8.81 12.01 -0.82
C GLU A 27 -9.70 10.81 -1.10
N LEU A 28 -9.13 9.60 -1.10
CA LEU A 28 -9.88 8.36 -1.21
C LEU A 28 -10.51 8.02 0.14
N GLY A 29 -11.77 7.62 0.16
CA GLY A 29 -12.34 6.88 1.26
C GLY A 29 -11.79 5.45 1.27
N VAL A 30 -11.30 4.98 2.40
CA VAL A 30 -10.79 3.62 2.56
C VAL A 30 -11.53 2.96 3.72
N GLU A 31 -12.14 1.79 3.47
CA GLU A 31 -12.85 1.03 4.48
C GLU A 31 -12.39 -0.43 4.46
N PHE A 32 -12.12 -0.99 5.63
CA PHE A 32 -11.87 -2.41 5.83
C PHE A 32 -12.17 -2.82 7.26
N THR A 33 -12.06 -4.09 7.61
CA THR A 33 -12.28 -4.57 8.96
C THR A 33 -11.34 -5.72 9.29
N TRP A 34 -10.97 -5.84 10.56
CA TRP A 34 -10.25 -7.01 11.10
C TRP A 34 -11.18 -8.16 11.53
N LYS A 35 -12.50 -7.97 11.41
CA LYS A 35 -13.44 -9.04 11.73
C LYS A 35 -13.12 -10.28 10.90
N ASP A 36 -13.05 -11.43 11.56
CA ASP A 36 -12.78 -12.74 10.95
C ASP A 36 -11.41 -12.85 10.25
N VAL A 37 -10.49 -11.92 10.51
CA VAL A 37 -9.11 -11.99 10.03
C VAL A 37 -8.25 -12.67 11.10
N PRO A 38 -7.76 -13.91 10.86
CA PRO A 38 -6.91 -14.59 11.82
C PRO A 38 -5.54 -13.91 11.94
N PRO A 39 -4.89 -14.01 13.11
CA PRO A 39 -3.53 -13.51 13.26
C PRO A 39 -2.56 -14.23 12.32
N CYS A 40 -1.53 -13.50 11.88
CA CYS A 40 -0.49 -14.00 10.98
C CYS A 40 -1.00 -14.51 9.61
N SER A 41 -2.18 -14.08 9.20
CA SER A 41 -2.75 -14.46 7.91
C SER A 41 -2.06 -13.73 6.76
N ASN A 42 -1.83 -14.43 5.66
CA ASN A 42 -1.37 -13.83 4.40
C ASN A 42 -2.55 -13.49 3.46
N VAL A 43 -3.77 -13.70 3.90
CA VAL A 43 -4.98 -13.32 3.16
C VAL A 43 -5.36 -11.90 3.54
N SER A 44 -5.27 -10.98 2.58
CA SER A 44 -5.68 -9.59 2.82
C SER A 44 -7.18 -9.47 3.08
N PRO A 45 -7.63 -8.54 3.93
CA PRO A 45 -9.05 -8.29 4.10
C PRO A 45 -9.67 -7.74 2.81
N ARG A 46 -10.99 -7.80 2.71
CA ARG A 46 -11.74 -7.06 1.71
C ARG A 46 -11.61 -5.56 2.01
N ILE A 47 -11.30 -4.75 1.00
CA ILE A 47 -11.16 -3.31 1.11
C ILE A 47 -12.15 -2.64 0.18
N ILE A 48 -12.76 -1.55 0.62
CA ILE A 48 -13.63 -0.71 -0.21
C ILE A 48 -12.92 0.64 -0.36
N VAL A 49 -12.70 1.04 -1.61
CA VAL A 49 -12.13 2.34 -1.97
C VAL A 49 -13.23 3.20 -2.56
N ARG A 50 -13.50 4.36 -1.95
CA ARG A 50 -14.50 5.33 -2.41
C ARG A 50 -13.83 6.54 -3.03
N ASP A 51 -14.58 7.24 -3.86
CA ASP A 51 -14.19 8.52 -4.45
C ASP A 51 -12.93 8.46 -5.32
N ALA A 52 -12.70 7.29 -5.96
CA ALA A 52 -11.60 7.15 -6.90
C ALA A 52 -11.84 8.06 -8.12
N PRO A 53 -10.84 8.89 -8.50
CA PRO A 53 -10.97 9.78 -9.65
C PRO A 53 -11.24 9.01 -10.96
N ALA A 54 -11.90 9.67 -11.90
CA ALA A 54 -11.96 9.18 -13.27
C ALA A 54 -10.53 8.95 -13.82
N GLY A 55 -10.36 7.88 -14.59
CA GLY A 55 -9.03 7.49 -15.10
C GLY A 55 -8.23 6.63 -14.16
N THR A 56 -8.74 6.26 -12.99
CA THR A 56 -8.11 5.28 -12.12
C THR A 56 -8.09 3.91 -12.80
N ALA A 57 -6.88 3.39 -13.06
CA ALA A 57 -6.68 2.08 -13.67
C ALA A 57 -6.32 1.00 -12.65
N ARG A 58 -5.65 1.37 -11.56
CA ARG A 58 -5.19 0.44 -10.52
C ARG A 58 -5.24 1.09 -9.15
N PHE A 59 -5.33 0.24 -8.13
CA PHE A 59 -5.04 0.61 -6.74
C PHE A 59 -3.73 -0.02 -6.30
N ARG A 60 -2.86 0.77 -5.69
CA ARG A 60 -1.70 0.28 -4.93
C ARG A 60 -2.05 0.37 -3.46
N VAL A 61 -1.92 -0.75 -2.76
CA VAL A 61 -2.27 -0.88 -1.35
C VAL A 61 -1.05 -1.33 -0.56
N GLU A 62 -0.84 -0.70 0.59
CA GLU A 62 0.21 -1.07 1.55
C GLU A 62 -0.38 -1.09 2.97
N LEU A 63 -0.05 -2.12 3.74
CA LEU A 63 -0.34 -2.18 5.17
C LEU A 63 0.92 -1.81 5.96
N VAL A 64 0.79 -0.90 6.90
CA VAL A 64 1.89 -0.40 7.73
C VAL A 64 1.52 -0.48 9.20
N ASP A 65 2.43 -0.96 10.03
CA ASP A 65 2.38 -0.83 11.48
C ASP A 65 2.77 0.61 11.84
N VAL A 66 1.86 1.36 12.47
CA VAL A 66 2.10 2.77 12.81
C VAL A 66 3.03 2.94 14.01
N ASP A 67 3.17 1.91 14.83
CA ASP A 67 3.99 1.91 16.03
C ASP A 67 5.44 1.46 15.74
N SER A 68 5.70 0.94 14.53
CA SER A 68 7.01 0.46 14.11
C SER A 68 7.39 0.96 12.71
N ALA A 69 8.31 1.88 12.63
CA ALA A 69 8.80 2.45 11.37
C ALA A 69 9.48 1.40 10.43
N ILE A 70 9.83 0.24 10.97
CA ILE A 70 10.56 -0.82 10.24
C ILE A 70 9.62 -1.96 9.81
N SER A 71 8.43 -2.05 10.37
CA SER A 71 7.51 -3.16 10.10
C SER A 71 6.62 -2.87 8.89
N ARG A 72 7.01 -3.42 7.76
CA ARG A 72 6.22 -3.38 6.52
C ARG A 72 5.47 -4.68 6.36
N HIS A 73 4.17 -4.57 6.20
CA HIS A 73 3.27 -5.71 6.01
C HIS A 73 2.94 -5.97 4.55
N GLY A 74 3.64 -5.28 3.63
CA GLY A 74 3.44 -5.46 2.20
C GLY A 74 2.06 -5.00 1.73
N GLY A 75 1.58 -5.61 0.67
CA GLY A 75 0.34 -5.23 0.01
C GLY A 75 0.29 -5.72 -1.42
N GLY A 76 0.15 -4.80 -2.36
CA GLY A 76 0.17 -5.11 -3.79
C GLY A 76 -0.57 -4.10 -4.64
N GLU A 77 -0.53 -4.33 -5.95
CA GLU A 77 -1.33 -3.60 -6.92
C GLU A 77 -2.43 -4.49 -7.47
N VAL A 78 -3.61 -3.92 -7.63
CA VAL A 78 -4.78 -4.59 -8.21
C VAL A 78 -5.45 -3.67 -9.22
N ALA A 79 -6.06 -4.24 -10.25
CA ALA A 79 -6.86 -3.48 -11.20
C ALA A 79 -8.03 -2.79 -10.47
N ALA A 80 -8.30 -1.53 -10.83
CA ALA A 80 -9.47 -0.84 -10.32
C ALA A 80 -10.73 -1.48 -10.90
N THR A 81 -11.71 -1.76 -10.04
CA THR A 81 -13.00 -2.30 -10.41
C THR A 81 -14.09 -1.25 -10.23
N PRO A 82 -15.18 -1.31 -10.99
CA PRO A 82 -16.37 -0.51 -10.71
C PRO A 82 -16.81 -0.71 -9.25
N GLY A 83 -17.08 0.39 -8.54
CA GLY A 83 -17.43 0.35 -7.12
C GLY A 83 -16.26 0.25 -6.14
N GLY A 84 -15.01 0.16 -6.62
CA GLY A 84 -13.80 0.25 -5.79
C GLY A 84 -13.59 -0.91 -4.82
N VAL A 85 -14.18 -2.08 -5.08
CA VAL A 85 -14.02 -3.24 -4.20
C VAL A 85 -12.76 -4.01 -4.54
N ILE A 86 -11.88 -4.17 -3.55
CA ILE A 86 -10.72 -5.06 -3.59
C ILE A 86 -11.10 -6.31 -2.81
N PRO A 87 -11.24 -7.48 -3.46
CA PRO A 87 -11.62 -8.71 -2.78
C PRO A 87 -10.61 -9.16 -1.73
N ALA A 88 -11.07 -9.90 -0.73
CA ALA A 88 -10.18 -10.57 0.21
C ALA A 88 -9.17 -11.46 -0.54
N GLY A 89 -7.91 -11.43 -0.12
CA GLY A 89 -6.84 -12.22 -0.73
C GLY A 89 -6.29 -11.68 -2.06
N ALA A 90 -6.76 -10.53 -2.53
CA ALA A 90 -6.30 -9.95 -3.80
C ALA A 90 -4.86 -9.40 -3.75
N LEU A 91 -4.38 -9.02 -2.57
CA LEU A 91 -3.04 -8.43 -2.39
C LEU A 91 -1.99 -9.54 -2.25
N LYS A 92 -1.19 -9.74 -3.27
CA LYS A 92 -0.27 -10.91 -3.38
C LYS A 92 0.94 -10.87 -2.46
N SER A 93 1.39 -9.67 -2.06
CA SER A 93 2.54 -9.50 -1.16
C SER A 93 2.11 -9.08 0.25
N TYR A 94 0.86 -9.34 0.61
CA TYR A 94 0.29 -8.98 1.89
C TYR A 94 0.76 -9.93 3.00
N ARG A 95 1.07 -9.34 4.15
CA ARG A 95 1.29 -10.04 5.41
C ARG A 95 0.42 -9.39 6.48
N GLY A 96 -0.49 -10.14 7.04
CA GLY A 96 -1.43 -9.63 8.03
C GLY A 96 -0.79 -9.33 9.37
N PRO A 97 -1.57 -8.73 10.27
CA PRO A 97 -1.19 -8.53 11.66
C PRO A 97 -0.74 -9.83 12.30
N CYS A 98 0.44 -9.79 12.94
CA CYS A 98 0.97 -10.94 13.66
C CYS A 98 1.48 -10.50 15.05
N PRO A 99 0.64 -9.86 15.86
CA PRO A 99 1.02 -9.35 17.16
C PRO A 99 1.15 -10.50 18.15
N ALA A 100 2.23 -10.50 18.92
CA ALA A 100 2.49 -11.55 19.89
C ALA A 100 1.48 -11.54 21.07
N GLN A 101 1.15 -10.38 21.65
CA GLN A 101 0.30 -10.31 22.83
C GLN A 101 -0.44 -8.96 23.03
N GLN A 102 -0.11 -7.93 22.27
CA GLN A 102 -0.64 -6.58 22.45
C GLN A 102 -1.43 -6.12 21.24
N PRO A 103 -2.44 -5.27 21.42
CA PRO A 103 -3.07 -4.58 20.32
C PRO A 103 -2.06 -3.71 19.58
N ILE A 104 -2.10 -3.73 18.26
CA ILE A 104 -1.25 -2.93 17.38
C ILE A 104 -2.15 -2.18 16.40
N THR A 105 -1.87 -0.90 16.19
CA THR A 105 -2.58 -0.09 15.20
C THR A 105 -1.88 -0.18 13.85
N TYR A 106 -2.66 -0.53 12.84
CA TYR A 106 -2.21 -0.60 11.45
C TYR A 106 -2.88 0.47 10.61
N GLU A 107 -2.16 0.95 9.62
CA GLU A 107 -2.65 1.87 8.61
C GLU A 107 -2.68 1.18 7.24
N MET A 108 -3.85 1.11 6.64
CA MET A 108 -4.04 0.70 5.26
C MET A 108 -3.91 1.94 4.37
N ARG A 109 -2.87 2.00 3.56
CA ARG A 109 -2.60 3.09 2.61
C ARG A 109 -3.02 2.67 1.23
N VAL A 110 -3.81 3.50 0.56
CA VAL A 110 -4.27 3.25 -0.80
C VAL A 110 -3.90 4.41 -1.70
N GLN A 111 -3.40 4.11 -2.89
CA GLN A 111 -3.16 5.06 -3.97
C GLN A 111 -3.98 4.64 -5.19
N ALA A 112 -4.70 5.58 -5.77
CA ALA A 112 -5.31 5.42 -7.09
C ALA A 112 -4.30 5.83 -8.15
N LEU A 113 -4.03 4.93 -9.10
CA LEU A 113 -3.06 5.12 -10.17
C LEU A 113 -3.75 5.14 -11.51
N ASP A 114 -3.31 6.02 -12.42
CA ASP A 114 -3.72 5.95 -13.82
C ASP A 114 -3.00 4.82 -14.59
N ALA A 115 -3.30 4.67 -15.85
CA ALA A 115 -2.70 3.63 -16.70
C ALA A 115 -1.17 3.76 -16.82
N SER A 116 -0.62 4.97 -16.69
CA SER A 116 0.82 5.24 -16.71
C SER A 116 1.51 5.00 -15.36
N GLY A 117 0.73 4.75 -14.28
CA GLY A 117 1.23 4.59 -12.92
C GLY A 117 1.35 5.89 -12.13
N ARG A 118 0.83 7.01 -12.65
CA ARG A 118 0.80 8.28 -11.93
C ARG A 118 -0.26 8.22 -10.83
N VAL A 119 0.07 8.73 -9.63
CA VAL A 119 -0.84 8.83 -8.50
C VAL A 119 -1.85 9.93 -8.74
N LEU A 120 -3.14 9.57 -8.77
CA LEU A 120 -4.27 10.50 -8.93
C LEU A 120 -4.85 10.93 -7.59
N ALA A 121 -4.92 10.01 -6.61
CA ALA A 121 -5.47 10.25 -5.28
C ALA A 121 -4.85 9.31 -4.26
N ARG A 122 -5.00 9.64 -2.97
CA ARG A 122 -4.53 8.82 -1.85
C ARG A 122 -5.58 8.78 -0.76
N GLY A 123 -5.59 7.70 0.01
CA GLY A 123 -6.42 7.58 1.20
C GLY A 123 -5.80 6.60 2.19
N THR A 124 -6.21 6.73 3.44
CA THR A 124 -5.75 5.86 4.52
C THR A 124 -6.88 5.53 5.47
N GLU A 125 -6.81 4.36 6.09
CA GLU A 125 -7.66 3.97 7.22
C GLU A 125 -6.80 3.32 8.28
N ARG A 126 -7.02 3.69 9.55
CA ARG A 126 -6.30 3.14 10.70
C ARG A 126 -7.23 2.32 11.56
N LEU A 127 -6.85 1.08 11.81
CA LEU A 127 -7.58 0.18 12.70
C LEU A 127 -6.62 -0.58 13.61
N THR A 128 -7.01 -0.71 14.87
CA THR A 128 -6.27 -1.52 15.84
C THR A 128 -6.66 -2.99 15.69
N TYR A 129 -5.66 -3.85 15.48
CA TYR A 129 -5.83 -5.30 15.56
C TYR A 129 -5.60 -5.75 17.00
N THR A 130 -6.61 -6.38 17.58
CA THR A 130 -6.52 -6.93 18.94
C THR A 130 -6.46 -8.45 18.83
N PRO A 131 -5.35 -9.09 19.24
CA PRO A 131 -5.25 -10.54 19.20
C PRO A 131 -6.27 -11.17 20.14
N VAL A 132 -6.97 -12.18 19.65
CA VAL A 132 -7.89 -12.98 20.46
C VAL A 132 -7.07 -13.74 21.49
N ARG A 133 -7.20 -13.41 22.76
CA ARG A 133 -6.62 -14.23 23.83
C ARG A 133 -7.43 -15.54 23.92
N LEU A 134 -6.82 -16.63 23.54
CA LEU A 134 -7.38 -17.94 23.86
C LEU A 134 -7.41 -18.03 25.39
N ARG A 135 -8.61 -18.04 25.97
CA ARG A 135 -8.78 -18.36 27.38
C ARG A 135 -8.30 -19.81 27.57
N ARG A 136 -7.24 -19.96 28.34
CA ARG A 136 -6.81 -21.25 28.83
C ARG A 136 -7.77 -21.70 29.94
#